data_c3534877696a1a181cbfeacd5258a6c5
#
_entry.id   c3534877696a1a181cbfeacd5258a6c5
#
_cell.length_a   1.000
_cell.length_b   1.000
_cell.length_c   1.000
_cell.angle_alpha   90.00
_cell.angle_beta   90.00
_cell.angle_gamma   90.00
#
_symmetry.space_group_name_H-M   'P 1'
#
loop_
_entity.id
_entity.type
_entity.pdbx_description
1 polymer ?
#
loop_
_entity_poly.entity_id
_entity_poly.type
_entity_poly.pdbx_seq_one_letter_code
_entity_poly.pdbx_strand_id
1 'polypeptide(L)'
;MANPRLVISVGQCGYDNSRLRSLIRSIDPDLIFQATDTTVETLNLLETSAGQTALLLVNRVFDANGDSGLGLIQEITMLSQADRPPVMLVSNYEDAQASAIAHGALPGFGKSALANAETIDRIKSALGIE
;
A
#
# COMPACT_ATOMS: atom_id res chain seq x y z
N MET A 1 -5.20 18.70 16.29
CA MET A 1 -5.95 18.31 15.07
C MET A 1 -5.09 17.36 14.25
N ALA A 2 -5.64 16.21 13.90
CA ALA A 2 -4.91 15.22 13.12
C ALA A 2 -4.73 15.71 11.68
N ASN A 3 -3.54 15.52 11.11
CA ASN A 3 -3.31 15.77 9.70
C ASN A 3 -4.09 14.74 8.86
N PRO A 4 -4.48 15.10 7.62
CA PRO A 4 -5.04 14.12 6.71
C PRO A 4 -4.08 12.93 6.56
N ARG A 5 -4.62 11.72 6.58
CA ARG A 5 -3.82 10.51 6.44
C ARG A 5 -3.97 9.98 5.03
N LEU A 6 -2.84 9.66 4.41
CA LEU A 6 -2.77 9.28 3.01
C LEU A 6 -2.51 7.78 2.87
N VAL A 7 -3.33 7.11 2.05
CA VAL A 7 -3.10 5.74 1.59
C VAL A 7 -2.69 5.84 0.13
N ILE A 8 -1.53 5.32 -0.20
CA ILE A 8 -1.01 5.34 -1.57
C ILE A 8 -1.14 3.95 -2.18
N SER A 9 -1.83 3.86 -3.32
CA SER A 9 -1.96 2.64 -4.10
C SER A 9 -0.99 2.70 -5.26
N VAL A 10 -0.06 1.75 -5.35
CA VAL A 10 1.05 1.80 -6.29
C VAL A 10 0.94 0.73 -7.36
N GLY A 11 0.94 1.15 -8.63
CA GLY A 11 1.07 0.25 -9.76
C GLY A 11 -0.18 -0.56 -10.10
N GLN A 12 -1.33 -0.23 -9.53
CA GLN A 12 -2.59 -0.92 -9.81
C GLN A 12 -3.21 -0.39 -11.11
N CYS A 13 -4.00 -1.22 -11.79
CA CYS A 13 -4.83 -0.74 -12.90
C CYS A 13 -6.02 0.07 -12.36
N GLY A 14 -6.72 0.78 -13.25
CA GLY A 14 -7.85 1.62 -12.85
C GLY A 14 -8.97 0.85 -12.17
N TYR A 15 -9.24 -0.37 -12.64
CA TYR A 15 -10.25 -1.24 -12.03
C TYR A 15 -9.90 -1.61 -10.59
N ASP A 16 -8.65 -2.04 -10.37
CA ASP A 16 -8.19 -2.41 -9.03
C ASP A 16 -8.12 -1.20 -8.11
N ASN A 17 -7.68 -0.04 -8.61
CA ASN A 17 -7.67 1.19 -7.83
C ASN A 17 -9.06 1.58 -7.36
N SER A 18 -10.06 1.42 -8.22
CA SER A 18 -11.45 1.72 -7.86
C SER A 18 -11.93 0.84 -6.70
N ARG A 19 -11.61 -0.46 -6.77
CA ARG A 19 -11.97 -1.41 -5.71
C ARG A 19 -11.24 -1.14 -4.41
N LEU A 20 -9.94 -0.84 -4.48
CA LEU A 20 -9.14 -0.51 -3.30
C LEU A 20 -9.61 0.79 -2.66
N ARG A 21 -9.92 1.80 -3.47
CA ARG A 21 -10.45 3.06 -2.97
C ARG A 21 -11.75 2.85 -2.19
N SER A 22 -12.66 2.04 -2.74
CA SER A 22 -13.92 1.73 -2.06
C SER A 22 -13.68 1.02 -0.75
N LEU A 23 -12.75 0.07 -0.71
CA LEU A 23 -12.40 -0.65 0.50
C LEU A 23 -11.85 0.29 1.57
N ILE A 24 -10.90 1.13 1.21
CA ILE A 24 -10.28 2.08 2.15
C ILE A 24 -11.32 3.05 2.71
N ARG A 25 -12.17 3.59 1.86
CA ARG A 25 -13.23 4.52 2.28
C ARG A 25 -14.27 3.86 3.17
N SER A 26 -14.51 2.57 2.99
CA SER A 26 -15.43 1.82 3.86
C SER A 26 -14.85 1.63 5.26
N ILE A 27 -13.51 1.60 5.37
CA ILE A 27 -12.84 1.46 6.66
C ILE A 27 -12.78 2.80 7.38
N ASP A 28 -12.39 3.86 6.67
CA ASP A 28 -12.33 5.21 7.23
C ASP A 28 -12.53 6.24 6.11
N PRO A 29 -13.69 6.92 6.05
CA PRO A 29 -13.98 7.87 4.99
C PRO A 29 -13.11 9.14 5.04
N ASP A 30 -12.40 9.37 6.13
CA ASP A 30 -11.52 10.54 6.26
C ASP A 30 -10.13 10.30 5.65
N LEU A 31 -9.81 9.05 5.27
CA LEU A 31 -8.54 8.75 4.61
C LEU A 31 -8.54 9.30 3.18
N ILE A 32 -7.40 9.82 2.77
CA ILE A 32 -7.17 10.26 1.40
C ILE A 32 -6.55 9.09 0.64
N PHE A 33 -7.13 8.72 -0.49
CA PHE A 33 -6.61 7.65 -1.36
C PHE A 33 -6.00 8.27 -2.59
N GLN A 34 -4.73 7.96 -2.86
CA GLN A 34 -4.05 8.44 -4.05
C GLN A 34 -3.31 7.31 -4.75
N ALA A 35 -3.45 7.24 -6.08
CA ALA A 35 -2.78 6.22 -6.88
C ALA A 35 -1.51 6.78 -7.52
N THR A 36 -0.48 5.95 -7.60
CA THR A 36 0.74 6.23 -8.37
C THR A 36 1.00 5.07 -9.31
N ASP A 37 1.71 5.32 -10.41
CA ASP A 37 1.95 4.31 -11.43
C ASP A 37 3.38 3.77 -11.43
N THR A 38 4.33 4.51 -10.89
CA THR A 38 5.76 4.17 -10.97
C THR A 38 6.45 4.34 -9.62
N THR A 39 7.64 3.75 -9.51
CA THR A 39 8.50 3.92 -8.34
C THR A 39 8.87 5.39 -8.13
N VAL A 40 9.23 6.10 -9.20
CA VAL A 40 9.64 7.51 -9.10
C VAL A 40 8.49 8.37 -8.57
N GLU A 41 7.29 8.22 -9.12
CA GLU A 41 6.12 8.96 -8.63
C GLU A 41 5.87 8.67 -7.15
N THR A 42 5.98 7.42 -6.75
CA THR A 42 5.73 6.98 -5.38
C THR A 42 6.75 7.61 -4.41
N LEU A 43 8.03 7.53 -4.75
CA LEU A 43 9.08 8.10 -3.88
C LEU A 43 8.96 9.62 -3.78
N ASN A 44 8.61 10.29 -4.87
CA ASN A 44 8.37 11.75 -4.85
C ASN A 44 7.18 12.11 -3.97
N LEU A 45 6.10 11.34 -4.05
CA LEU A 45 4.91 11.57 -3.22
C LEU A 45 5.21 11.32 -1.74
N LEU A 46 5.98 10.29 -1.43
CA LEU A 46 6.41 10.02 -0.04
C LEU A 46 7.19 11.18 0.53
N GLU A 47 8.08 11.76 -0.27
CA GLU A 47 8.89 12.91 0.16
C GLU A 47 8.01 14.14 0.42
N THR A 48 7.07 14.45 -0.48
CA THR A 48 6.20 15.63 -0.34
C THR A 48 5.12 15.45 0.71
N SER A 49 4.78 14.21 1.08
CA SER A 49 3.75 13.90 2.09
C SER A 49 4.35 13.29 3.36
N ALA A 50 5.61 13.65 3.68
CA ALA A 50 6.31 13.12 4.84
C ALA A 50 5.50 13.31 6.11
N GLY A 51 5.36 12.24 6.89
CA GLY A 51 4.60 12.24 8.13
C GLY A 51 3.09 12.10 7.96
N GLN A 52 2.58 12.09 6.72
CA GLN A 52 1.14 11.97 6.44
C GLN A 52 0.77 10.64 5.78
N THR A 53 1.73 9.89 5.26
CA THR A 53 1.46 8.62 4.63
C THR A 53 1.21 7.55 5.68
N ALA A 54 0.01 6.98 5.66
CA ALA A 54 -0.41 5.98 6.64
C ALA A 54 -0.15 4.56 6.18
N LEU A 55 -0.18 4.31 4.86
CA LEU A 55 -0.07 2.95 4.32
C LEU A 55 0.22 3.01 2.82
N LEU A 56 1.08 2.10 2.34
CA LEU A 56 1.26 1.83 0.92
C LEU A 56 0.67 0.47 0.59
N LEU A 57 -0.09 0.42 -0.52
CA LEU A 57 -0.62 -0.81 -1.11
C LEU A 57 0.06 -1.00 -2.46
N VAL A 58 0.96 -1.96 -2.55
CA VAL A 58 1.86 -2.10 -3.71
C VAL A 58 1.48 -3.32 -4.54
N ASN A 59 1.22 -3.13 -5.83
CA ASN A 59 0.99 -4.22 -6.76
C ASN A 59 2.30 -4.99 -7.00
N ARG A 60 2.21 -6.30 -7.19
CA ARG A 60 3.39 -7.15 -7.45
C ARG A 60 4.11 -6.74 -8.73
N VAL A 61 3.35 -6.46 -9.78
CA VAL A 61 3.87 -5.99 -11.07
C VAL A 61 3.08 -4.74 -11.46
N PHE A 62 3.77 -3.64 -11.71
CA PHE A 62 3.12 -2.38 -12.02
C PHE A 62 2.45 -2.43 -13.40
N ASP A 63 1.17 -2.07 -13.44
CA ASP A 63 0.38 -2.11 -14.66
C ASP A 63 0.96 -1.21 -15.76
N ALA A 64 1.47 -0.04 -15.38
CA ALA A 64 1.95 0.97 -16.34
C ALA A 64 3.23 0.56 -17.06
N ASN A 65 4.19 -0.10 -16.38
CA ASN A 65 5.52 -0.33 -16.95
C ASN A 65 6.12 -1.72 -16.67
N GLY A 66 5.40 -2.58 -15.94
CA GLY A 66 5.90 -3.92 -15.62
C GLY A 66 6.98 -3.99 -14.55
N ASP A 67 7.26 -2.89 -13.85
CA ASP A 67 8.26 -2.89 -12.80
C ASP A 67 7.80 -3.70 -11.59
N SER A 68 8.76 -4.14 -10.78
CA SER A 68 8.52 -5.01 -9.64
C SER A 68 8.10 -4.23 -8.40
N GLY A 69 6.95 -4.59 -7.83
CA GLY A 69 6.51 -4.06 -6.54
C GLY A 69 7.43 -4.47 -5.40
N LEU A 70 8.02 -5.67 -5.47
CA LEU A 70 9.00 -6.11 -4.48
C LEU A 70 10.25 -5.23 -4.49
N GLY A 71 10.67 -4.76 -5.67
CA GLY A 71 11.78 -3.83 -5.78
C GLY A 71 11.50 -2.51 -5.06
N LEU A 72 10.29 -1.98 -5.20
CA LEU A 72 9.89 -0.77 -4.48
C LEU A 72 9.86 -1.00 -2.96
N ILE A 73 9.34 -2.14 -2.52
CA ILE A 73 9.31 -2.48 -1.09
C ILE A 73 10.73 -2.50 -0.52
N GLN A 74 11.68 -3.08 -1.24
CA GLN A 74 13.09 -3.07 -0.82
C GLN A 74 13.63 -1.66 -0.66
N GLU A 75 13.33 -0.76 -1.60
CA GLU A 75 13.77 0.64 -1.52
C GLU A 75 13.15 1.36 -0.32
N ILE A 76 11.87 1.15 -0.08
CA ILE A 76 11.18 1.78 1.05
C ILE A 76 11.76 1.32 2.38
N THR A 77 12.09 0.04 2.50
CA THR A 77 12.67 -0.49 3.75
C THR A 77 14.09 -0.02 4.00
N MET A 78 14.73 0.59 3.00
CA MET A 78 16.04 1.24 3.17
C MET A 78 15.93 2.69 3.64
N LEU A 79 14.73 3.26 3.66
CA LEU A 79 14.52 4.61 4.18
C LEU A 79 14.68 4.63 5.71
N SER A 80 14.91 5.80 6.28
CA SER A 80 14.95 5.94 7.73
C SER A 80 13.60 5.55 8.35
N GLN A 81 13.62 5.13 9.61
CA GLN A 81 12.39 4.74 10.32
C GLN A 81 11.33 5.84 10.29
N ALA A 82 11.75 7.10 10.40
CA ALA A 82 10.85 8.25 10.40
C ALA A 82 10.12 8.44 9.06
N ASP A 83 10.76 8.02 7.96
CA ASP A 83 10.23 8.22 6.60
C ASP A 83 9.57 6.97 6.04
N ARG A 84 9.54 5.89 6.82
CA ARG A 84 9.09 4.59 6.33
C ARG A 84 7.64 4.32 6.74
N PRO A 85 6.68 4.45 5.82
CA PRO A 85 5.30 4.06 6.11
C PRO A 85 5.15 2.55 6.12
N PRO A 86 4.09 2.01 6.74
CA PRO A 86 3.73 0.61 6.57
C PRO A 86 3.46 0.30 5.10
N VAL A 87 3.88 -0.89 4.66
CA VAL A 87 3.74 -1.33 3.26
C VAL A 87 3.10 -2.71 3.25
N MET A 88 2.16 -2.91 2.36
CA MET A 88 1.56 -4.22 2.07
C MET A 88 1.66 -4.52 0.59
N LEU A 89 1.96 -5.77 0.25
CA LEU A 89 1.87 -6.25 -1.13
C LEU A 89 0.43 -6.67 -1.42
N VAL A 90 -0.11 -6.24 -2.55
CA VAL A 90 -1.43 -6.66 -3.03
C VAL A 90 -1.20 -7.72 -4.10
N SER A 91 -1.34 -8.99 -3.73
CA SER A 91 -1.09 -10.12 -4.64
C SER A 91 -1.74 -11.40 -4.10
N ASN A 92 -2.27 -12.21 -5.02
CA ASN A 92 -2.81 -13.52 -4.68
C ASN A 92 -1.72 -14.60 -4.52
N TYR A 93 -0.47 -14.30 -4.86
CA TYR A 93 0.61 -15.28 -4.82
C TYR A 93 1.23 -15.34 -3.43
N GLU A 94 1.16 -16.52 -2.80
CA GLU A 94 1.68 -16.72 -1.44
C GLU A 94 3.19 -16.53 -1.35
N ASP A 95 3.95 -16.97 -2.35
CA ASP A 95 5.40 -16.81 -2.38
C ASP A 95 5.80 -15.34 -2.53
N ALA A 96 5.03 -14.56 -3.28
CA ALA A 96 5.25 -13.12 -3.38
C ALA A 96 4.98 -12.42 -2.05
N GLN A 97 3.93 -12.82 -1.33
CA GLN A 97 3.63 -12.29 0.00
C GLN A 97 4.76 -12.63 0.99
N ALA A 98 5.25 -13.86 0.97
CA ALA A 98 6.34 -14.28 1.83
C ALA A 98 7.62 -13.47 1.56
N SER A 99 7.92 -13.22 0.28
CA SER A 99 9.07 -12.41 -0.11
C SER A 99 8.92 -10.96 0.35
N ALA A 100 7.74 -10.38 0.21
CA ALA A 100 7.48 -9.02 0.67
C ALA A 100 7.69 -8.89 2.18
N ILE A 101 7.17 -9.83 2.95
CA ILE A 101 7.32 -9.86 4.40
C ILE A 101 8.80 -10.00 4.79
N ALA A 102 9.54 -10.84 4.07
CA ALA A 102 10.98 -11.02 4.31
C ALA A 102 11.76 -9.70 4.08
N HIS A 103 11.24 -8.82 3.23
CA HIS A 103 11.85 -7.52 2.96
C HIS A 103 11.27 -6.37 3.82
N GLY A 104 10.43 -6.69 4.79
CA GLY A 104 9.95 -5.71 5.75
C GLY A 104 8.51 -5.25 5.58
N ALA A 105 7.77 -5.80 4.62
CA ALA A 105 6.35 -5.48 4.47
C ALA A 105 5.52 -6.17 5.55
N LEU A 106 4.36 -5.61 5.83
CA LEU A 106 3.35 -6.27 6.65
C LEU A 106 2.65 -7.34 5.82
N PRO A 107 2.01 -8.34 6.47
CA PRO A 107 1.18 -9.29 5.72
C PRO A 107 0.12 -8.56 4.92
N GLY A 108 0.11 -8.79 3.61
CA GLY A 108 -0.82 -8.13 2.69
C GLY A 108 -2.02 -9.01 2.38
N PHE A 109 -2.57 -8.84 1.19
CA PHE A 109 -3.77 -9.57 0.78
C PHE A 109 -3.81 -9.69 -0.73
N GLY A 110 -4.62 -10.63 -1.21
CA GLY A 110 -4.84 -10.80 -2.64
C GLY A 110 -6.01 -9.98 -3.15
N LYS A 111 -6.02 -9.74 -4.46
CA LYS A 111 -7.11 -9.00 -5.12
C LYS A 111 -8.43 -9.76 -5.04
N SER A 112 -8.39 -11.08 -4.89
CA SER A 112 -9.58 -11.91 -4.72
C SER A 112 -10.13 -11.89 -3.28
N ALA A 113 -9.42 -11.28 -2.34
CA ALA A 113 -9.75 -11.30 -0.91
C ALA A 113 -10.15 -9.92 -0.36
N LEU A 114 -10.48 -8.95 -1.23
CA LEU A 114 -10.75 -7.57 -0.79
C LEU A 114 -11.93 -7.45 0.18
N ALA A 115 -12.92 -8.33 0.06
CA ALA A 115 -14.09 -8.30 0.94
C ALA A 115 -13.95 -9.16 2.19
N ASN A 116 -12.83 -9.87 2.35
CA ASN A 116 -12.63 -10.77 3.47
C ASN A 116 -12.39 -10.00 4.76
N ALA A 117 -12.98 -10.49 5.86
CA ALA A 117 -12.79 -9.89 7.19
C ALA A 117 -11.31 -9.83 7.57
N GLU A 118 -10.53 -10.85 7.21
CA GLU A 118 -9.09 -10.89 7.51
C GLU A 118 -8.33 -9.74 6.82
N THR A 119 -8.69 -9.43 5.57
CA THR A 119 -8.09 -8.30 4.82
C THR A 119 -8.40 -6.98 5.52
N ILE A 120 -9.65 -6.78 5.89
CA ILE A 120 -10.10 -5.57 6.59
C ILE A 120 -9.36 -5.42 7.91
N ASP A 121 -9.23 -6.50 8.68
CA ASP A 121 -8.52 -6.48 9.96
C ASP A 121 -7.04 -6.14 9.79
N ARG A 122 -6.39 -6.66 8.77
CA ARG A 122 -4.98 -6.35 8.48
C ARG A 122 -4.79 -4.87 8.15
N ILE A 123 -5.68 -4.31 7.34
CA ILE A 123 -5.61 -2.89 6.97
C ILE A 123 -5.87 -2.01 8.20
N LYS A 124 -6.89 -2.33 8.98
CA LYS A 124 -7.20 -1.60 10.22
C LYS A 124 -6.00 -1.61 11.18
N SER A 125 -5.39 -2.78 11.35
CA SER A 125 -4.23 -2.92 12.22
C SER A 125 -3.06 -2.05 11.74
N ALA A 126 -2.79 -2.05 10.43
CA ALA A 126 -1.73 -1.24 9.85
C ALA A 126 -2.00 0.28 10.02
N LEU A 127 -3.27 0.68 9.96
CA LEU A 127 -3.69 2.07 10.11
C LEU A 127 -3.82 2.51 11.57
N GLY A 128 -3.73 1.56 12.52
CA GLY A 128 -3.95 1.85 13.93
C GLY A 128 -5.43 2.10 14.27
N ILE A 129 -6.35 1.53 13.50
CA ILE A 129 -7.79 1.62 13.70
C ILE A 129 -8.29 0.33 14.34
N GLU A 130 -9.12 0.44 15.35
CA GLU A 130 -9.73 -0.71 16.02
C GLU A 130 -11.07 -1.12 15.42
#